data_b3f96285405bdc8adc861f384e1c5b0b
#
_entry.id   b3f96285405bdc8adc861f384e1c5b0b
#
_cell.length_a   1.000
_cell.length_b   1.000
_cell.length_c   1.000
_cell.angle_alpha   90.00
_cell.angle_beta   90.00
_cell.angle_gamma   90.00
#
_symmetry.space_group_name_H-M   'P 1'
#
loop_
_entity.id
_entity.type
_entity.pdbx_description
1 polymer ?
#
loop_
_entity_poly.entity_id
_entity_poly.type
_entity_poly.pdbx_seq_one_letter_code
_entity_poly.pdbx_strand_id
1 'polypeptide(L)'
;NLIIFSFFALFIVSGMDARRGELFTALFRRVPGGIQRVRDANVCTAEDLAAEIQTFDESILLVGDGALRYAEVFESLGRVELAEQGLAHPSARAMVQLAHARAMREEFVQPWDLEPIYLRKPDAEINWSTRNNSK
;
A
#
# COMPACT_ATOMS: atom_id res chain seq x y z
N ASN A 1 -7.57 -22.84 8.00
CA ASN A 1 -8.01 -22.47 6.62
C ASN A 1 -7.50 -21.09 6.15
N LEU A 2 -7.03 -20.24 7.07
CA LEU A 2 -6.53 -18.88 6.74
C LEU A 2 -5.24 -18.89 5.88
N ILE A 3 -4.36 -19.84 6.14
CA ILE A 3 -3.04 -19.95 5.47
C ILE A 3 -3.18 -20.34 3.98
N ILE A 4 -4.24 -21.00 3.60
CA ILE A 4 -4.45 -21.50 2.23
C ILE A 4 -4.89 -20.35 1.30
N PHE A 5 -5.67 -19.40 1.77
CA PHE A 5 -6.14 -18.26 0.96
C PHE A 5 -4.99 -17.32 0.58
N SER A 6 -4.09 -17.01 1.53
CA SER A 6 -2.91 -16.16 1.28
C SER A 6 -1.98 -16.70 0.18
N PHE A 7 -2.01 -18.00 -0.04
CA PHE A 7 -1.21 -18.65 -1.10
C PHE A 7 -1.78 -18.42 -2.51
N PHE A 8 -3.09 -18.11 -2.62
CA PHE A 8 -3.80 -17.93 -3.89
C PHE A 8 -4.06 -16.45 -4.24
N ALA A 9 -3.80 -15.52 -3.34
CA ALA A 9 -3.99 -14.11 -3.65
C ALA A 9 -3.07 -13.70 -4.83
N LEU A 10 -3.69 -13.24 -5.92
CA LEU A 10 -2.99 -12.82 -7.12
C LEU A 10 -2.50 -11.37 -6.97
N PHE A 11 -3.28 -10.55 -6.26
CA PHE A 11 -2.96 -9.16 -5.98
C PHE A 11 -2.64 -8.94 -4.50
N ILE A 12 -1.73 -8.00 -4.26
CA ILE A 12 -1.36 -7.53 -2.92
C ILE A 12 -1.56 -6.01 -2.92
N VAL A 13 -2.36 -5.52 -1.99
CA VAL A 13 -2.56 -4.09 -1.76
C VAL A 13 -1.89 -3.72 -0.45
N SER A 14 -0.95 -2.78 -0.48
CA SER A 14 -0.43 -2.18 0.74
C SER A 14 -1.31 -1.01 1.15
N GLY A 15 -1.70 -0.94 2.41
CA GLY A 15 -2.49 0.16 2.99
C GLY A 15 -1.82 0.66 4.27
N MET A 16 -1.15 1.81 4.21
CA MET A 16 -0.55 2.48 5.35
C MET A 16 -1.45 3.63 5.80
N ASP A 17 -1.66 3.78 7.11
CA ASP A 17 -2.47 4.89 7.65
C ASP A 17 -1.83 6.25 7.32
N ALA A 18 -2.50 7.03 6.46
CA ALA A 18 -2.10 8.37 6.09
C ALA A 18 -2.70 9.47 7.01
N ARG A 19 -3.41 9.06 8.08
CA ARG A 19 -4.21 9.92 8.93
C ARG A 19 -5.42 10.53 8.21
N ARG A 20 -6.32 11.18 8.96
CA ARG A 20 -7.50 11.91 8.45
C ARG A 20 -8.48 11.06 7.61
N GLY A 21 -8.55 9.77 7.87
CA GLY A 21 -9.43 8.87 7.09
C GLY A 21 -8.83 8.39 5.77
N GLU A 22 -7.56 8.69 5.51
CA GLU A 22 -6.87 8.35 4.27
C GLU A 22 -5.83 7.24 4.46
N LEU A 23 -5.50 6.58 3.38
CA LEU A 23 -4.49 5.53 3.26
C LEU A 23 -3.47 5.90 2.17
N PHE A 24 -2.19 5.66 2.44
CA PHE A 24 -1.19 5.51 1.38
C PHE A 24 -1.26 4.09 0.86
N THR A 25 -1.54 3.92 -0.42
CA THR A 25 -1.76 2.60 -1.03
C THR A 25 -0.89 2.40 -2.25
N ALA A 26 -0.51 1.13 -2.50
CA ALA A 26 0.08 0.69 -3.75
C ALA A 26 -0.41 -0.71 -4.09
N LEU A 27 -0.54 -1.00 -5.36
CA LEU A 27 -1.03 -2.29 -5.86
C LEU A 27 0.11 -3.07 -6.51
N PHE A 28 0.21 -4.32 -6.11
CA PHE A 28 1.20 -5.26 -6.62
C PHE A 28 0.50 -6.52 -7.11
N ARG A 29 1.10 -7.18 -8.09
CA ARG A 29 0.68 -8.47 -8.62
C ARG A 29 1.76 -9.51 -8.34
N ARG A 30 1.35 -10.72 -7.95
CA ARG A 30 2.27 -11.86 -7.90
C ARG A 30 2.63 -12.29 -9.31
N VAL A 31 3.90 -12.49 -9.52
CA VAL A 31 4.45 -13.01 -10.77
C VAL A 31 5.44 -14.14 -10.45
N PRO A 32 5.75 -15.04 -11.40
CA PRO A 32 6.80 -16.02 -11.19
C PRO A 32 8.11 -15.34 -10.76
N GLY A 33 8.64 -15.74 -9.61
CA GLY A 33 9.88 -15.20 -9.06
C GLY A 33 9.74 -13.91 -8.24
N GLY A 34 8.54 -13.39 -7.98
CA GLY A 34 8.39 -12.22 -7.11
C GLY A 34 7.05 -11.50 -7.20
N ILE A 35 7.12 -10.20 -7.03
CA ILE A 35 5.99 -9.29 -7.15
C ILE A 35 6.31 -8.15 -8.13
N GLN A 36 5.33 -7.71 -8.88
CA GLN A 36 5.41 -6.57 -9.78
C GLN A 36 4.46 -5.48 -9.30
N ARG A 37 4.93 -4.23 -9.27
CA ARG A 37 4.06 -3.09 -9.04
C ARG A 37 3.15 -2.88 -10.24
N VAL A 38 1.85 -2.82 -10.01
CA VAL A 38 0.82 -2.63 -11.05
C VAL A 38 0.32 -1.19 -11.05
N ARG A 39 0.23 -0.58 -9.88
CA ARG A 39 -0.15 0.81 -9.69
C ARG A 39 0.81 1.48 -8.72
N ASP A 40 1.22 2.70 -9.07
CA ASP A 40 2.06 3.51 -8.21
C ASP A 40 1.35 3.89 -6.91
N ALA A 41 2.17 4.26 -5.91
CA ALA A 41 1.64 4.71 -4.64
C ALA A 41 0.78 5.97 -4.81
N ASN A 42 -0.38 5.98 -4.16
CA ASN A 42 -1.29 7.11 -4.11
C ASN A 42 -1.90 7.25 -2.70
N VAL A 43 -2.69 8.28 -2.53
CA VAL A 43 -3.50 8.53 -1.33
C VAL A 43 -4.98 8.44 -1.70
N CYS A 44 -5.77 7.72 -0.89
CA CYS A 44 -7.22 7.61 -1.07
C CYS A 44 -7.89 7.30 0.27
N THR A 45 -9.22 7.41 0.33
CA THR A 45 -10.00 6.95 1.48
C THR A 45 -10.11 5.42 1.50
N ALA A 46 -10.49 4.85 2.64
CA ALA A 46 -10.73 3.40 2.74
C ALA A 46 -11.88 2.96 1.83
N GLU A 47 -12.90 3.79 1.69
CA GLU A 47 -14.08 3.57 0.85
C GLU A 47 -13.72 3.59 -0.64
N ASP A 48 -12.89 4.55 -1.08
CA ASP A 48 -12.41 4.61 -2.46
C ASP A 48 -11.56 3.38 -2.80
N LEU A 49 -10.70 2.97 -1.88
CA LEU A 49 -9.91 1.75 -2.04
C LEU A 49 -10.80 0.50 -2.11
N ALA A 50 -11.83 0.42 -1.27
CA ALA A 50 -12.78 -0.69 -1.30
C ALA A 50 -13.54 -0.75 -2.63
N ALA A 51 -13.96 0.40 -3.16
CA ALA A 51 -14.61 0.49 -4.47
C ALA A 51 -13.68 0.05 -5.60
N GLU A 52 -12.40 0.46 -5.56
CA GLU A 52 -11.39 0.00 -6.52
C GLU A 52 -11.20 -1.52 -6.43
N ILE A 53 -11.03 -2.06 -5.23
CA ILE A 53 -10.83 -3.49 -4.98
C ILE A 53 -11.99 -4.33 -5.55
N GLN A 54 -13.23 -3.85 -5.44
CA GLN A 54 -14.42 -4.55 -5.96
C GLN A 54 -14.41 -4.72 -7.48
N THR A 55 -13.61 -3.94 -8.21
CA THR A 55 -13.47 -4.08 -9.67
C THR A 55 -12.61 -5.26 -10.08
N PHE A 56 -11.88 -5.88 -9.15
CA PHE A 56 -11.04 -7.03 -9.43
C PHE A 56 -11.83 -8.33 -9.21
N ASP A 57 -11.67 -9.27 -10.12
CA ASP A 57 -12.26 -10.61 -10.02
C ASP A 57 -11.40 -11.59 -9.22
N GLU A 58 -10.15 -11.24 -8.97
CA GLU A 58 -9.17 -12.07 -8.30
C GLU A 58 -9.13 -11.83 -6.78
N SER A 59 -8.53 -12.77 -6.07
CA SER A 59 -8.31 -12.66 -4.64
C SER A 59 -7.20 -11.65 -4.32
N ILE A 60 -7.44 -10.83 -3.31
CA ILE A 60 -6.57 -9.75 -2.88
C ILE A 60 -6.13 -9.97 -1.44
N LEU A 61 -4.84 -9.88 -1.19
CA LEU A 61 -4.27 -9.77 0.14
C LEU A 61 -4.03 -8.29 0.46
N LEU A 62 -4.70 -7.77 1.47
CA LEU A 62 -4.55 -6.40 1.95
C LEU A 62 -3.64 -6.38 3.18
N VAL A 63 -2.52 -5.65 3.12
CA VAL A 63 -1.50 -5.62 4.16
C VAL A 63 -1.27 -4.18 4.66
N GLY A 64 -0.82 -4.03 5.90
CA GLY A 64 -0.43 -2.75 6.49
C GLY A 64 -1.32 -2.31 7.64
N ASP A 65 -0.84 -1.36 8.42
CA ASP A 65 -1.52 -0.83 9.61
C ASP A 65 -2.83 -0.08 9.24
N GLY A 66 -2.85 0.59 8.11
CA GLY A 66 -4.06 1.24 7.59
C GLY A 66 -5.14 0.23 7.19
N ALA A 67 -4.76 -0.91 6.60
CA ALA A 67 -5.68 -1.98 6.29
C ALA A 67 -6.38 -2.52 7.54
N LEU A 68 -5.63 -2.74 8.62
CA LEU A 68 -6.17 -3.19 9.90
C LEU A 68 -7.01 -2.13 10.59
N ARG A 69 -6.61 -0.86 10.49
CA ARG A 69 -7.36 0.27 11.07
C ARG A 69 -8.77 0.41 10.50
N TYR A 70 -8.93 0.15 9.21
CA TYR A 70 -10.20 0.24 8.49
C TYR A 70 -10.75 -1.13 8.11
N ALA A 71 -10.46 -2.16 8.92
CA ALA A 71 -10.84 -3.55 8.67
C ALA A 71 -12.34 -3.72 8.38
N GLU A 72 -13.21 -2.99 9.09
CA GLU A 72 -14.66 -3.03 8.93
C GLU A 72 -15.11 -2.71 7.49
N VAL A 73 -14.39 -1.83 6.79
CA VAL A 73 -14.67 -1.48 5.39
C VAL A 73 -14.34 -2.63 4.46
N PHE A 74 -13.25 -3.38 4.74
CA PHE A 74 -12.73 -4.40 3.85
C PHE A 74 -13.25 -5.81 4.14
N GLU A 75 -13.63 -6.12 5.38
CA GLU A 75 -14.11 -7.46 5.79
C GLU A 75 -15.40 -7.87 5.08
N SER A 76 -16.20 -6.90 4.63
CA SER A 76 -17.41 -7.16 3.84
C SER A 76 -17.12 -7.59 2.39
N LEU A 77 -15.88 -7.44 1.92
CA LEU A 77 -15.47 -7.75 0.56
C LEU A 77 -15.09 -9.23 0.45
N GLY A 78 -15.89 -10.02 -0.22
CA GLY A 78 -15.78 -11.49 -0.23
C GLY A 78 -14.50 -12.08 -0.84
N ARG A 79 -13.64 -11.26 -1.45
CA ARG A 79 -12.37 -11.67 -2.09
C ARG A 79 -11.15 -11.03 -1.48
N VAL A 80 -11.32 -10.34 -0.37
CA VAL A 80 -10.25 -9.68 0.37
C VAL A 80 -9.89 -10.49 1.58
N GLU A 81 -8.60 -10.75 1.75
CA GLU A 81 -8.01 -11.26 2.96
C GLU A 81 -7.20 -10.15 3.61
N LEU A 82 -7.48 -9.85 4.88
CA LEU A 82 -6.65 -8.96 5.68
C LEU A 82 -5.48 -9.75 6.24
N ALA A 83 -4.27 -9.24 6.04
CA ALA A 83 -3.09 -9.83 6.63
C ALA A 83 -3.10 -9.67 8.16
N GLU A 84 -2.46 -10.60 8.84
CA GLU A 84 -2.31 -10.56 10.29
C GLU A 84 -1.48 -9.36 10.77
N GLN A 85 -1.64 -8.99 12.04
CA GLN A 85 -0.98 -7.84 12.66
C GLN A 85 0.56 -7.87 12.56
N GLY A 86 1.16 -9.04 12.47
CA GLY A 86 2.60 -9.19 12.24
C GLY A 86 3.11 -8.57 10.94
N LEU A 87 2.21 -8.33 9.97
CA LEU A 87 2.48 -7.70 8.68
C LEU A 87 1.96 -6.25 8.60
N ALA A 88 1.60 -5.64 9.74
CA ALA A 88 1.11 -4.27 9.79
C ALA A 88 2.18 -3.24 9.40
N HIS A 89 3.44 -3.51 9.71
CA HIS A 89 4.53 -2.57 9.46
C HIS A 89 5.65 -3.18 8.62
N PRO A 90 6.38 -2.35 7.85
CA PRO A 90 7.52 -2.80 7.08
C PRO A 90 8.57 -3.47 7.98
N SER A 91 9.08 -4.61 7.54
CA SER A 91 10.14 -5.34 8.23
C SER A 91 11.51 -4.97 7.64
N ALA A 92 12.45 -4.58 8.49
CA ALA A 92 13.83 -4.33 8.08
C ALA A 92 14.46 -5.57 7.41
N ARG A 93 14.12 -6.77 7.89
CA ARG A 93 14.58 -8.02 7.28
C ARG A 93 14.11 -8.16 5.84
N ALA A 94 12.84 -7.92 5.56
CA ALA A 94 12.29 -7.98 4.21
C ALA A 94 12.91 -6.91 3.30
N MET A 95 13.12 -5.69 3.82
CA MET A 95 13.79 -4.61 3.09
C MET A 95 15.23 -4.99 2.71
N VAL A 96 15.99 -5.57 3.64
CA VAL A 96 17.36 -6.03 3.38
C VAL A 96 17.38 -7.14 2.33
N GLN A 97 16.46 -8.09 2.38
CA GLN A 97 16.37 -9.15 1.38
C GLN A 97 16.09 -8.61 -0.03
N LEU A 98 15.16 -7.66 -0.15
CA LEU A 98 14.87 -6.99 -1.43
C LEU A 98 16.06 -6.15 -1.92
N ALA A 99 16.71 -5.40 -1.04
CA ALA A 99 17.86 -4.59 -1.35
C ALA A 99 19.06 -5.45 -1.77
N HIS A 100 19.31 -6.57 -1.09
CA HIS A 100 20.37 -7.51 -1.44
C HIS A 100 20.21 -8.05 -2.86
N ALA A 101 19.01 -8.50 -3.23
CA ALA A 101 18.74 -8.99 -4.56
C ALA A 101 19.01 -7.94 -5.65
N ARG A 102 18.69 -6.66 -5.38
CA ARG A 102 19.01 -5.55 -6.28
C ARG A 102 20.51 -5.25 -6.34
N ALA A 103 21.15 -5.23 -5.18
CA ALA A 103 22.61 -5.01 -5.09
C ALA A 103 23.40 -6.07 -5.86
N MET A 104 22.98 -7.35 -5.81
CA MET A 104 23.60 -8.43 -6.57
C MET A 104 23.46 -8.25 -8.09
N ARG A 105 22.49 -7.48 -8.55
CA ARG A 105 22.32 -7.10 -9.97
C ARG A 105 22.94 -5.73 -10.29
N GLU A 106 23.72 -5.16 -9.36
CA GLU A 106 24.33 -3.84 -9.49
C GLU A 106 23.33 -2.70 -9.75
N GLU A 107 22.06 -2.87 -9.30
CA GLU A 107 21.00 -1.86 -9.40
C GLU A 107 21.18 -0.80 -8.29
N PHE A 108 22.21 -0.01 -8.39
CA PHE A 108 22.48 1.08 -7.45
C PHE A 108 21.89 2.39 -7.96
N VAL A 109 21.47 3.23 -7.01
CA VAL A 109 21.12 4.63 -7.27
C VAL A 109 22.16 5.53 -6.61
N GLN A 110 22.40 6.69 -7.21
CA GLN A 110 23.29 7.67 -6.61
C GLN A 110 22.61 8.33 -5.40
N PRO A 111 23.34 8.68 -4.34
CA PRO A 111 22.74 9.30 -3.15
C PRO A 111 21.94 10.57 -3.44
N TRP A 112 22.32 11.35 -4.44
CA TRP A 112 21.62 12.58 -4.84
C TRP A 112 20.38 12.34 -5.69
N ASP A 113 20.16 11.11 -6.19
CA ASP A 113 18.94 10.70 -6.90
C ASP A 113 17.88 10.13 -5.96
N LEU A 114 18.20 10.06 -4.64
CA LEU A 114 17.25 9.61 -3.62
C LEU A 114 16.33 10.75 -3.22
N GLU A 115 15.12 10.73 -3.76
CA GLU A 115 14.08 11.70 -3.43
C GLU A 115 12.95 11.04 -2.63
N PRO A 116 12.44 11.71 -1.55
CA PRO A 116 11.24 11.26 -0.87
C PRO A 116 10.02 11.34 -1.81
N ILE A 117 9.16 10.32 -1.75
CA ILE A 117 7.90 10.35 -2.50
C ILE A 117 6.84 11.04 -1.64
N TYR A 118 6.52 12.28 -1.97
CA TYR A 118 5.46 13.06 -1.32
C TYR A 118 4.13 12.82 -2.03
N LEU A 119 3.30 11.94 -1.48
CA LEU A 119 1.98 11.62 -2.03
C LEU A 119 0.91 12.64 -1.65
N ARG A 120 1.17 13.46 -0.63
CA ARG A 120 0.27 14.51 -0.16
C ARG A 120 1.05 15.80 0.08
N LYS A 121 0.43 16.93 -0.24
CA LYS A 121 1.01 18.25 0.07
C LYS A 121 1.11 18.44 1.59
N PRO A 122 2.13 19.18 2.07
CA PRO A 122 2.23 19.53 3.48
C PRO A 122 0.97 20.24 3.99
N ASP A 123 0.59 19.97 5.23
CA ASP A 123 -0.60 20.57 5.86
C ASP A 123 -0.57 22.11 5.86
N ALA A 124 0.62 22.70 5.91
CA ALA A 124 0.81 24.13 5.84
C ALA A 124 0.32 24.72 4.49
N GLU A 125 0.57 24.05 3.37
CA GLU A 125 0.09 24.47 2.05
C GLU A 125 -1.42 24.30 1.91
N ILE A 126 -1.97 23.22 2.43
CA ILE A 126 -3.42 22.96 2.39
C ILE A 126 -4.16 24.06 3.17
N ASN A 127 -3.70 24.39 4.37
CA ASN A 127 -4.31 25.41 5.21
C ASN A 127 -4.17 26.81 4.60
N TRP A 128 -3.08 27.10 3.89
CA TRP A 128 -2.87 28.38 3.22
C TRP A 128 -3.82 28.56 2.03
N SER A 129 -3.99 27.56 1.19
CA SER A 129 -4.89 27.62 0.04
C SER A 129 -6.36 27.77 0.45
N THR A 130 -6.79 27.08 1.52
CA THR A 130 -8.15 27.16 2.05
C THR A 130 -8.46 28.55 2.61
N ARG A 131 -7.48 29.20 3.27
CA ARG A 131 -7.62 30.55 3.84
C ARG A 131 -7.69 31.63 2.78
N ASN A 132 -7.08 31.45 1.62
CA ASN A 132 -7.11 32.42 0.53
C ASN A 132 -8.38 32.32 -0.34
N ASN A 133 -9.08 31.18 -0.32
CA ASN A 133 -10.34 30.99 -1.05
C ASN A 133 -11.58 31.43 -0.25
N SER A 134 -11.42 31.87 1.00
CA SER A 134 -12.51 32.35 1.88
C SER A 134 -12.57 33.87 2.00
N LYS A 135 -11.99 34.62 1.03
CA LYS A 135 -12.11 36.09 0.92
C LYS A 135 -12.85 36.51 -0.35
#